data_89fe436a631e7c012ffa17b497b99f57
#
_entry.id   89fe436a631e7c012ffa17b497b99f57
#
_cell.length_a   1.000
_cell.length_b   1.000
_cell.length_c   1.000
_cell.angle_alpha   90.00
_cell.angle_beta   90.00
_cell.angle_gamma   90.00
#
_symmetry.space_group_name_H-M   'P 1'
#
loop_
_entity.id
_entity.type
_entity.pdbx_description
1 polymer ?
#
loop_
_entity_poly.entity_id
_entity_poly.type
_entity_poly.pdbx_seq_one_letter_code
_entity_poly.pdbx_strand_id
1 'polypeptide(L)'
;MLVGSRYGVRSAPASAPVVVYGTRWCAASQMVRRYLDRLGIPYAYVDLEASPYAAAQVRWLTGGYASHPTVSVAGEVLVEPSLGELEWALARAGLL
;
A
#
# COMPACT_ATOMS: atom_id res chain seq x y z
N MET A 1 11.10 11.17 17.70
CA MET A 1 10.90 10.92 17.67
C MET A 1 10.49 10.57 17.63
N LEU A 2 10.34 10.69 17.39
CA LEU A 2 10.00 10.36 17.25
C LEU A 2 9.57 9.90 17.17
N VAL A 3 9.37 10.01 17.08
CA VAL A 3 8.97 9.54 16.95
C VAL A 3 8.52 8.99 16.82
N GLY A 4 8.49 8.93 16.81
CA GLY A 4 8.11 8.48 16.73
C GLY A 4 7.43 8.04 16.63
N SER A 5 7.18 7.98 16.64
CA SER A 5 6.65 7.65 16.57
C SER A 5 6.01 7.26 16.66
N ARG A 6 6.13 7.13 16.75
CA ARG A 6 5.51 6.95 16.70
C ARG A 6 4.70 6.64 16.57
N TYR A 7 4.35 6.80 16.39
CA TYR A 7 3.64 6.56 15.96
C TYR A 7 2.95 5.85 15.83
N GLY A 8 3.02 5.73 15.95
CA GLY A 8 2.40 5.24 15.74
C GLY A 8 1.90 4.76 15.23
N VAL A 9 1.85 4.71 15.41
CA VAL A 9 1.36 4.54 14.95
C VAL A 9 1.04 4.32 14.21
N ARG A 10 1.00 4.39 13.98
CA ARG A 10 0.47 4.27 13.12
C ARG A 10 0.63 4.74 12.33
N SER A 11 1.30 4.46 12.49
CA SER A 11 1.55 5.45 11.85
C SER A 11 1.18 5.96 10.65
N ALA A 12 1.57 7.02 10.36
CA ALA A 12 0.94 7.62 9.22
C ALA A 12 1.28 6.87 7.96
N PRO A 13 0.28 6.44 7.18
CA PRO A 13 0.56 5.69 5.96
C PRO A 13 1.48 6.42 5.00
N ALA A 14 1.36 7.76 4.94
CA ALA A 14 2.16 8.57 4.04
C ALA A 14 3.67 8.48 4.30
N SER A 15 4.07 8.11 5.51
CA SER A 15 5.48 7.99 5.86
C SER A 15 6.05 6.61 5.59
N ALA A 16 5.23 5.62 5.29
CA ALA A 16 5.70 4.27 5.01
C ALA A 16 6.19 4.18 3.56
N PRO A 17 7.30 3.46 3.31
CA PRO A 17 7.78 3.28 1.93
C PRO A 17 6.83 2.45 1.08
N VAL A 18 6.08 1.53 1.69
CA VAL A 18 5.07 0.72 0.99
C VAL A 18 3.73 0.91 1.66
N VAL A 19 2.73 1.28 0.88
CA VAL A 19 1.35 1.44 1.35
C VAL A 19 0.45 0.62 0.45
N VAL A 20 -0.35 -0.26 1.06
CA VAL A 20 -1.32 -1.09 0.34
C VAL A 20 -2.72 -0.56 0.65
N TYR A 21 -3.42 -0.12 -0.38
CA TYR A 21 -4.81 0.29 -0.28
C TYR A 21 -5.67 -0.85 -0.81
N GLY A 22 -6.53 -1.40 0.02
CA GLY A 22 -7.31 -2.56 -0.39
C GLY A 22 -8.51 -2.80 0.48
N THR A 23 -9.16 -3.94 0.27
CA THR A 23 -10.27 -4.37 1.09
C THR A 23 -10.03 -5.81 1.54
N ARG A 24 -10.58 -6.17 2.69
CA ARG A 24 -10.38 -7.52 3.22
C ARG A 24 -11.09 -8.58 2.38
N TRP A 25 -12.08 -8.18 1.60
CA TRP A 25 -12.87 -9.09 0.76
C TRP A 25 -12.28 -9.30 -0.62
N CYS A 26 -11.27 -8.53 -0.98
CA CYS A 26 -10.62 -8.63 -2.28
C CYS A 26 -9.45 -9.61 -2.20
N ALA A 27 -9.57 -10.72 -2.90
CA ALA A 27 -8.53 -11.76 -2.89
C ALA A 27 -7.18 -11.20 -3.34
N ALA A 28 -7.18 -10.34 -4.35
CA ALA A 28 -5.94 -9.73 -4.86
C ALA A 28 -5.28 -8.85 -3.81
N SER A 29 -6.08 -8.09 -3.05
CA SER A 29 -5.53 -7.28 -1.94
C SER A 29 -4.85 -8.16 -0.90
N GLN A 30 -5.48 -9.27 -0.55
CA GLN A 30 -4.92 -10.18 0.44
C GLN A 30 -3.67 -10.90 -0.10
N MET A 31 -3.64 -11.21 -1.38
CA MET A 31 -2.45 -11.80 -2.00
C MET A 31 -1.25 -10.87 -1.93
N VAL A 32 -1.46 -9.58 -2.19
CA VAL A 32 -0.39 -8.58 -2.08
C VAL A 32 0.15 -8.53 -0.65
N ARG A 33 -0.75 -8.50 0.32
CA ARG A 33 -0.34 -8.45 1.73
C ARG A 33 0.47 -9.68 2.11
N ARG A 34 -0.01 -10.87 1.74
CA ARG A 34 0.71 -12.11 2.05
C ARG A 34 2.07 -12.16 1.36
N TYR A 35 2.15 -11.64 0.15
CA TYR A 35 3.41 -11.58 -0.59
C TYR A 35 4.43 -10.71 0.16
N LEU A 36 4.02 -9.52 0.58
CA LEU A 36 4.91 -8.62 1.33
C LEU A 36 5.29 -9.22 2.68
N ASP A 37 4.34 -9.85 3.37
CA ASP A 37 4.62 -10.52 4.64
C ASP A 37 5.67 -11.61 4.46
N ARG A 38 5.54 -12.40 3.42
CA ARG A 38 6.46 -13.50 3.13
C ARG A 38 7.86 -13.01 2.83
N LEU A 39 7.97 -11.86 2.17
CA LEU A 39 9.26 -11.24 1.88
C LEU A 39 9.85 -10.48 3.08
N GLY A 40 9.08 -10.33 4.15
CA GLY A 40 9.51 -9.57 5.31
C GLY A 40 9.56 -8.07 5.06
N ILE A 41 8.81 -7.57 4.09
CA ILE A 41 8.78 -6.14 3.77
C ILE A 41 7.66 -5.48 4.55
N PRO A 42 7.97 -4.56 5.47
CA PRO A 42 6.92 -3.85 6.20
C PRO A 42 6.14 -2.92 5.29
N TYR A 43 4.84 -2.80 5.54
CA TYR A 43 3.97 -1.94 4.78
C TYR A 43 2.85 -1.40 5.68
N ALA A 44 2.29 -0.26 5.28
CA ALA A 44 1.06 0.23 5.88
C ALA A 44 -0.11 -0.30 5.07
N TYR A 45 -1.17 -0.70 5.75
CA TYR A 45 -2.38 -1.16 5.08
C TYR A 45 -3.50 -0.16 5.35
N VAL A 46 -4.15 0.26 4.28
CA VAL A 46 -5.28 1.20 4.35
C VAL A 46 -6.51 0.49 3.82
N ASP A 47 -7.50 0.32 4.69
CA ASP A 47 -8.76 -0.33 4.33
C ASP A 47 -9.67 0.70 3.68
N LEU A 48 -9.98 0.50 2.41
CA LEU A 48 -10.80 1.43 1.64
C LEU A 48 -12.25 1.47 2.11
N GLU A 49 -12.69 0.47 2.86
CA GLU A 49 -14.04 0.43 3.40
C GLU A 49 -14.15 1.10 4.76
N ALA A 50 -13.02 1.33 5.42
CA ALA A 50 -13.01 1.92 6.75
C ALA A 50 -13.15 3.44 6.73
N SER A 51 -12.84 4.09 5.61
CA SER A 51 -12.81 5.54 5.55
C SER A 51 -13.09 6.07 4.15
N PRO A 52 -14.03 7.02 4.02
CA PRO A 52 -14.25 7.70 2.72
C PRO A 52 -13.02 8.49 2.27
N TYR A 53 -12.19 8.95 3.21
CA TYR A 53 -10.94 9.63 2.86
C TYR A 53 -9.97 8.71 2.14
N ALA A 54 -9.89 7.44 2.56
CA ALA A 54 -9.00 6.49 1.92
C ALA A 54 -9.40 6.27 0.46
N ALA A 55 -10.69 6.10 0.20
CA ALA A 55 -11.18 5.92 -1.16
C ALA A 55 -10.94 7.16 -2.02
N ALA A 56 -11.15 8.35 -1.44
CA ALA A 56 -10.90 9.60 -2.15
C ALA A 56 -9.43 9.77 -2.48
N GLN A 57 -8.55 9.40 -1.55
CA GLN A 57 -7.11 9.45 -1.76
C GLN A 57 -6.68 8.53 -2.91
N VAL A 58 -7.21 7.32 -2.94
CA VAL A 58 -6.90 6.38 -4.01
C VAL A 58 -7.37 6.92 -5.37
N ARG A 59 -8.58 7.48 -5.43
CA ARG A 59 -9.06 8.09 -6.67
C ARG A 59 -8.14 9.21 -7.13
N TRP A 60 -7.65 10.00 -6.19
CA TRP A 60 -6.72 11.08 -6.51
C TRP A 60 -5.41 10.54 -7.06
N LEU A 61 -4.87 9.48 -6.44
CA LEU A 61 -3.60 8.87 -6.85
C LEU A 61 -3.70 8.17 -8.20
N THR A 62 -4.85 7.61 -8.54
CA THR A 62 -5.03 6.79 -9.73
C THR A 62 -5.61 7.54 -10.91
N GLY A 63 -5.97 8.81 -10.72
CA GLY A 63 -6.60 9.60 -11.76
C GLY A 63 -8.10 9.39 -11.88
N GLY A 64 -8.75 8.86 -10.83
CA GLY A 64 -10.21 8.79 -10.78
C GLY A 64 -10.81 7.45 -10.38
N TYR A 65 -9.98 6.46 -10.11
CA TYR A 65 -10.46 5.11 -9.79
C TYR A 65 -10.20 4.75 -8.34
N ALA A 66 -11.20 4.18 -7.67
CA ALA A 66 -11.02 3.61 -6.34
C ALA A 66 -10.63 2.13 -6.46
N SER A 67 -9.52 1.88 -7.15
CA SER A 67 -9.06 0.52 -7.44
C SER A 67 -8.43 -0.15 -6.23
N HIS A 68 -8.60 -1.44 -6.13
CA HIS A 68 -7.95 -2.24 -5.09
C HIS A 68 -7.50 -3.59 -5.69
N PRO A 69 -6.26 -3.99 -5.38
CA PRO A 69 -5.33 -3.20 -4.55
C PRO A 69 -4.68 -2.08 -5.36
N THR A 70 -4.47 -0.95 -4.73
CA THR A 70 -3.55 0.07 -5.21
C THR A 70 -2.37 0.05 -4.26
N VAL A 71 -1.16 0.05 -4.79
CA VAL A 71 0.05 -0.07 -3.97
C VAL A 71 0.99 1.08 -4.29
N SER A 72 1.39 1.81 -3.26
CA SER A 72 2.41 2.85 -3.40
C SER A 72 3.73 2.27 -2.93
N VAL A 73 4.76 2.30 -3.78
CA VAL A 73 6.09 1.82 -3.45
C VAL A 73 7.06 2.97 -3.63
N ALA A 74 7.54 3.53 -2.53
CA ALA A 74 8.47 4.66 -2.53
C ALA A 74 7.99 5.80 -3.45
N GLY A 75 6.69 6.08 -3.42
CA GLY A 75 6.07 7.13 -4.21
C GLY A 75 5.57 6.72 -5.59
N GLU A 76 5.93 5.55 -6.06
CA GLU A 76 5.40 5.01 -7.31
C GLU A 76 4.06 4.32 -7.05
N VAL A 77 3.01 4.74 -7.77
CA VAL A 77 1.66 4.21 -7.58
C VAL A 77 1.39 3.12 -8.60
N LEU A 78 1.05 1.93 -8.11
CA LEU A 78 0.73 0.78 -8.93
C LEU A 78 -0.76 0.48 -8.76
N VAL A 79 -1.48 0.43 -9.87
CA VAL A 79 -2.93 0.17 -9.86
C VAL A 79 -3.16 -1.29 -10.23
N GLU A 80 -3.68 -2.05 -9.28
CA GLU A 80 -3.97 -3.49 -9.44
C GLU A 80 -2.77 -4.24 -10.01
N PRO A 81 -1.60 -4.13 -9.37
CA PRO A 81 -0.39 -4.74 -9.92
C PRO A 81 -0.44 -6.26 -9.83
N SER A 82 0.16 -6.91 -10.81
CA SER A 82 0.52 -8.32 -10.67
C SER A 82 1.65 -8.42 -9.63
N LEU A 83 1.88 -9.62 -9.12
CA LEU A 83 3.00 -9.83 -8.19
C LEU A 83 4.34 -9.55 -8.87
N GLY A 84 4.45 -9.84 -10.17
CA GLY A 84 5.67 -9.52 -10.93
C GLY A 84 5.90 -8.02 -11.04
N GLU A 85 4.84 -7.26 -11.30
CA GLU A 85 4.93 -5.79 -11.35
C GLU A 85 5.32 -5.22 -9.99
N LEU A 86 4.76 -5.78 -8.93
CA LEU A 86 5.09 -5.37 -7.58
C LEU A 86 6.55 -5.68 -7.26
N GLU A 87 7.01 -6.86 -7.62
CA GLU A 87 8.40 -7.25 -7.42
C GLU A 87 9.36 -6.27 -8.10
N TRP A 88 9.07 -5.90 -9.34
CA TRP A 88 9.85 -4.90 -10.08
C TRP A 88 9.93 -3.58 -9.34
N ALA A 89 8.79 -3.08 -8.86
CA ALA A 89 8.75 -1.81 -8.15
C ALA A 89 9.54 -1.87 -6.85
N LEU A 90 9.44 -2.98 -6.13
CA LEU A 90 10.19 -3.18 -4.88
C LEU A 90 11.69 -3.21 -5.15
N ALA A 91 12.09 -3.87 -6.23
CA ALA A 91 13.51 -3.94 -6.60
C ALA A 91 14.05 -2.56 -6.97
N ARG A 92 13.28 -1.79 -7.76
CA ARG A 92 13.68 -0.42 -8.12
C ARG A 92 13.82 0.48 -6.90
N ALA A 93 13.00 0.25 -5.89
CA ALA A 93 13.03 1.03 -4.66
C ALA A 93 14.12 0.58 -3.68
N GLY A 94 14.85 -0.47 -4.01
CA GLY A 94 15.88 -1.02 -3.13
C GLY A 94 15.33 -1.77 -1.94
N LEU A 95 14.07 -2.22 -2.02
CA LEU A 95 13.42 -2.94 -0.92
C LEU A 95 13.47 -4.46 -1.11
N LEU A 96 13.94 -4.89 -2.26
CA LEU A 96 13.99 -6.31 -2.59
C LEU A 96 15.34 -6.64 -3.20
#